data_a89071bb0d0e35dc3ab960c5b5b7d660
#
_entry.id   a89071bb0d0e35dc3ab960c5b5b7d660
#
_cell.length_a   1.000
_cell.length_b   1.000
_cell.length_c   1.000
_cell.angle_alpha   90.00
_cell.angle_beta   90.00
_cell.angle_gamma   90.00
#
_symmetry.space_group_name_H-M   'P 1'
#
loop_
_entity.id
_entity.type
_entity.pdbx_description
1 polymer ?
#
loop_
_entity_poly.entity_id
_entity_poly.type
_entity_poly.pdbx_seq_one_letter_code
_entity_poly.pdbx_strand_id
1 'polypeptide(L)'
;HSFPTRRSSDLLFTTSVDLDCHKVAFGHHADDAAVTTLMNLMFNGKLETMVPRVVFFDGAVTVIRPLITLPEKELIRYARAAGYPDQPASCPQGETSRRAEVEAFLRQFGCRQEQIRTNLWRAAREAMGF
;
A
#
# COMPACT_ATOMS: atom_id res chain seq x y z
N HIS A 1 -13.95 7.28 -4.20
CA HIS A 1 -13.57 6.66 -4.01
C HIS A 1 -13.68 5.67 -4.78
N SER A 2 -13.36 5.34 -5.55
CA SER A 2 -12.92 4.75 -6.36
C SER A 2 -13.12 3.57 -6.81
N PHE A 3 -13.48 3.20 -7.63
CA PHE A 3 -13.74 2.43 -7.69
C PHE A 3 -13.80 1.13 -8.39
N PRO A 4 -12.87 0.80 -9.30
CA PRO A 4 -12.48 -0.57 -9.58
C PRO A 4 -11.98 -1.28 -8.33
N THR A 5 -11.28 -0.54 -7.49
CA THR A 5 -10.79 -1.02 -6.20
C THR A 5 -11.91 -1.29 -5.21
N ARG A 6 -13.02 -0.58 -5.30
CA ARG A 6 -14.18 -0.80 -4.42
C ARG A 6 -14.80 -2.17 -4.66
N ARG A 7 -14.98 -2.56 -5.92
CA ARG A 7 -15.51 -3.90 -6.26
C ARG A 7 -14.61 -5.01 -5.77
N SER A 8 -13.29 -4.85 -5.95
CA SER A 8 -12.32 -5.84 -5.48
C SER A 8 -12.34 -5.96 -3.96
N SER A 9 -12.41 -4.83 -3.26
CA SER A 9 -12.49 -4.82 -1.80
C SER A 9 -13.78 -5.46 -1.31
N ASP A 10 -14.91 -5.13 -1.93
CA ASP A 10 -16.20 -5.70 -1.57
C ASP A 10 -16.19 -7.22 -1.75
N LEU A 11 -15.59 -7.72 -2.83
CA LEU A 11 -15.46 -9.14 -3.07
C LEU A 11 -14.59 -9.82 -2.01
N LEU A 12 -13.46 -9.22 -1.65
CA LEU A 12 -12.57 -9.74 -0.61
C LEU A 12 -13.27 -9.82 0.74
N PHE A 13 -14.00 -8.76 1.12
CA PHE A 13 -14.72 -8.73 2.38
C PHE A 13 -15.86 -9.75 2.42
N THR A 14 -16.63 -9.85 1.35
CA THR A 14 -17.69 -10.85 1.23
C THR A 14 -17.12 -12.26 1.32
N THR A 15 -16.03 -12.54 0.62
CA THR A 15 -15.37 -13.85 0.64
C THR A 15 -14.84 -14.17 2.03
N SER A 16 -14.26 -13.18 2.73
CA SER A 16 -13.73 -13.40 4.07
C SER A 16 -14.84 -13.79 5.06
N VAL A 17 -15.99 -13.12 4.96
CA VAL A 17 -17.16 -13.45 5.78
C VAL A 17 -17.67 -14.85 5.45
N ASP A 18 -17.79 -15.19 4.17
CA ASP A 18 -18.25 -16.50 3.72
C ASP A 18 -17.34 -17.64 4.18
N LEU A 19 -16.03 -17.37 4.30
CA LEU A 19 -15.04 -18.33 4.77
C LEU A 19 -14.83 -18.27 6.29
N ASP A 20 -15.61 -17.47 7.00
CA ASP A 20 -15.47 -17.24 8.45
C ASP A 20 -14.07 -16.75 8.85
N CYS A 21 -13.50 -15.89 8.01
CA CYS A 21 -12.21 -15.26 8.25
C CYS A 21 -12.41 -13.82 8.70
N HIS A 22 -12.01 -13.51 9.93
CA HIS A 22 -12.18 -12.17 10.50
C HIS A 22 -11.04 -11.21 10.15
N LYS A 23 -9.96 -11.72 9.58
CA LYS A 23 -8.81 -10.91 9.17
C LYS A 23 -8.50 -11.12 7.69
N VAL A 24 -8.21 -10.01 7.01
CA VAL A 24 -7.77 -10.03 5.61
C VAL A 24 -6.41 -9.36 5.56
N ALA A 25 -5.42 -10.08 5.06
CA ALA A 25 -4.07 -9.57 4.92
C ALA A 25 -3.87 -9.00 3.53
N PHE A 26 -3.49 -7.72 3.45
CA PHE A 26 -3.14 -7.07 2.19
C PHE A 26 -1.61 -7.03 2.05
N GLY A 27 -1.14 -7.14 0.81
CA GLY A 27 0.29 -7.14 0.50
C GLY A 27 0.92 -5.76 0.36
N HIS A 28 0.31 -4.74 0.92
CA HIS A 28 0.89 -3.40 0.89
C HIS A 28 2.22 -3.36 1.64
N HIS A 29 3.20 -2.65 1.09
CA HIS A 29 4.54 -2.55 1.62
C HIS A 29 4.96 -1.09 1.85
N ALA A 30 6.20 -0.88 2.30
CA ALA A 30 6.69 0.44 2.68
C ALA A 30 6.67 1.45 1.53
N ASP A 31 6.92 1.01 0.30
CA ASP A 31 6.88 1.89 -0.87
C ASP A 31 5.45 2.36 -1.16
N ASP A 32 4.46 1.49 -0.99
CA ASP A 32 3.04 1.88 -1.11
C ASP A 32 2.68 2.94 -0.08
N ALA A 33 3.13 2.75 1.15
CA ALA A 33 2.87 3.71 2.23
C ALA A 33 3.53 5.06 1.95
N ALA A 34 4.75 5.06 1.42
CA ALA A 34 5.46 6.29 1.06
C ALA A 34 4.72 7.08 -0.03
N VAL A 35 4.28 6.38 -1.07
CA VAL A 35 3.51 7.00 -2.16
C VAL A 35 2.18 7.54 -1.63
N THR A 36 1.49 6.79 -0.82
CA THR A 36 0.23 7.22 -0.20
C THR A 36 0.44 8.46 0.67
N THR A 37 1.53 8.50 1.43
CA THR A 37 1.90 9.66 2.24
C THR A 37 2.06 10.90 1.37
N LEU A 38 2.82 10.78 0.29
CA LEU A 38 3.09 11.92 -0.60
C LEU A 38 1.81 12.35 -1.33
N MET A 39 0.98 11.41 -1.76
CA MET A 39 -0.32 11.72 -2.37
C MET A 39 -1.22 12.50 -1.41
N ASN A 40 -1.29 12.07 -0.15
CA ASN A 40 -2.09 12.77 0.85
C ASN A 40 -1.57 14.19 1.12
N LEU A 41 -0.25 14.36 1.19
CA LEU A 41 0.34 15.69 1.36
C LEU A 41 0.05 16.59 0.18
N MET A 42 0.26 16.10 -1.05
CA MET A 42 0.17 16.91 -2.25
C MET A 42 -1.27 17.25 -2.65
N PHE A 43 -2.18 16.30 -2.49
CA PHE A 43 -3.54 16.44 -3.03
C PHE A 43 -4.61 16.68 -1.97
N ASN A 44 -4.35 16.30 -0.72
CA ASN A 44 -5.31 16.46 0.37
C ASN A 44 -4.82 17.37 1.51
N GLY A 45 -3.55 17.78 1.47
CA GLY A 45 -2.98 18.62 2.51
C GLY A 45 -2.92 17.95 3.88
N LYS A 46 -2.80 16.62 3.91
CA LYS A 46 -2.80 15.83 5.14
C LYS A 46 -1.57 14.96 5.24
N LEU A 47 -0.95 14.95 6.42
CA LEU A 47 0.17 14.04 6.71
C LEU A 47 -0.38 12.74 7.28
N GLU A 48 -0.89 11.91 6.39
CA GLU A 48 -1.48 10.62 6.72
C GLU A 48 -0.93 9.53 5.79
N THR A 49 -0.91 8.31 6.28
CA THR A 49 -0.44 7.15 5.51
C THR A 49 -1.28 5.91 5.79
N MET A 50 -0.92 4.80 5.17
CA MET A 50 -1.53 3.49 5.45
C MET A 50 -1.15 3.02 6.85
N VAL A 51 -2.14 2.60 7.62
CA VAL A 51 -1.93 2.04 8.95
C VAL A 51 -1.80 0.51 8.88
N PRO A 52 -1.06 -0.10 9.80
CA PRO A 52 -0.86 -1.56 9.79
C PRO A 52 -2.13 -2.36 10.00
N ARG A 53 -3.12 -1.79 10.69
CA ARG A 53 -4.35 -2.48 11.06
C ARG A 53 -5.53 -1.53 11.02
N VAL A 54 -6.60 -1.93 10.34
CA VAL A 54 -7.85 -1.16 10.25
C VAL A 54 -9.03 -2.09 10.49
N VAL A 55 -9.95 -1.68 11.35
CA VAL A 55 -11.17 -2.43 11.66
C VAL A 55 -12.34 -1.84 10.85
N PHE A 56 -13.08 -2.71 10.17
CA PHE A 56 -14.24 -2.35 9.37
C PHE A 56 -15.50 -3.05 9.89
N PHE A 57 -16.67 -2.45 9.59
CA PHE A 57 -17.98 -3.06 9.83
C PHE A 57 -18.18 -3.47 11.29
N ASP A 58 -17.89 -2.56 12.22
CA ASP A 58 -18.04 -2.78 13.67
C ASP A 58 -17.32 -4.03 14.20
N GLY A 59 -16.16 -4.32 13.60
CA GLY A 59 -15.34 -5.45 14.02
C GLY A 59 -15.52 -6.73 13.23
N ALA A 60 -16.42 -6.73 12.25
CA ALA A 60 -16.67 -7.93 11.44
C ALA A 60 -15.44 -8.34 10.61
N VAL A 61 -14.68 -7.35 10.10
CA VAL A 61 -13.48 -7.60 9.30
C VAL A 61 -12.37 -6.67 9.76
N THR A 62 -11.18 -7.21 9.97
CA THR A 62 -9.98 -6.45 10.24
C THR A 62 -9.01 -6.62 9.07
N VAL A 63 -8.61 -5.50 8.46
CA VAL A 63 -7.55 -5.51 7.45
C VAL A 63 -6.22 -5.34 8.16
N ILE A 64 -5.27 -6.19 7.83
CA ILE A 64 -3.89 -6.08 8.33
C ILE A 64 -2.93 -5.92 7.14
N ARG A 65 -1.82 -5.26 7.38
CA ARG A 65 -0.77 -5.04 6.38
C ARG A 65 0.58 -5.51 6.95
N PRO A 66 0.80 -6.84 6.99
CA PRO A 66 1.98 -7.39 7.67
C PRO A 66 3.31 -7.02 7.00
N LEU A 67 3.29 -6.59 5.74
CA LEU A 67 4.50 -6.22 5.00
C LEU A 67 4.77 -4.72 4.99
N ILE A 68 4.01 -3.93 5.73
CA ILE A 68 4.02 -2.46 5.63
C ILE A 68 5.38 -1.83 5.98
N THR A 69 6.22 -2.51 6.72
CA THR A 69 7.55 -2.02 7.11
C THR A 69 8.65 -2.45 6.14
N LEU A 70 8.35 -3.30 5.17
CA LEU A 70 9.35 -3.86 4.26
C LEU A 70 9.40 -3.07 2.95
N PRO A 71 10.61 -2.67 2.51
CA PRO A 71 10.78 -2.08 1.18
C PRO A 71 10.45 -3.08 0.07
N GLU A 72 9.87 -2.59 -1.03
CA GLU A 72 9.51 -3.44 -2.17
C GLU A 72 10.71 -4.24 -2.70
N LYS A 73 11.90 -3.65 -2.74
CA LYS A 73 13.10 -4.34 -3.23
C LYS A 73 13.41 -5.61 -2.42
N GLU A 74 13.15 -5.59 -1.12
CA GLU A 74 13.36 -6.75 -0.27
C GLU A 74 12.34 -7.86 -0.58
N LEU A 75 11.10 -7.48 -0.85
CA LEU A 75 10.06 -8.42 -1.23
C LEU A 75 10.36 -9.05 -2.58
N ILE A 76 10.82 -8.26 -3.55
CA ILE A 76 11.23 -8.77 -4.87
C ILE A 76 12.38 -9.75 -4.73
N ARG A 77 13.38 -9.42 -3.93
CA ARG A 77 14.54 -10.30 -3.69
C ARG A 77 14.09 -11.63 -3.06
N TYR A 78 13.22 -11.56 -2.07
CA TYR A 78 12.66 -12.75 -1.44
C TYR A 78 11.86 -13.60 -2.44
N ALA A 79 10.99 -12.97 -3.21
CA ALA A 79 10.15 -13.69 -4.18
C ALA A 79 10.99 -14.41 -5.23
N ARG A 80 12.06 -13.79 -5.72
CA ARG A 80 12.98 -14.42 -6.66
C ARG A 80 13.73 -15.59 -6.04
N ALA A 81 14.22 -15.42 -4.81
CA ALA A 81 14.92 -16.49 -4.09
C ALA A 81 14.00 -17.66 -3.78
N ALA A 82 12.72 -17.41 -3.52
CA ALA A 82 11.73 -18.43 -3.24
C ALA A 82 11.15 -19.10 -4.51
N GLY A 83 11.53 -18.61 -5.69
CA GLY A 83 11.08 -19.19 -6.95
C GLY A 83 9.69 -18.80 -7.37
N TYR A 84 9.15 -17.71 -6.86
CA TYR A 84 7.83 -17.22 -7.29
C TYR A 84 7.91 -16.75 -8.75
N PRO A 85 6.84 -16.97 -9.53
CA PRO A 85 6.81 -16.51 -10.91
C PRO A 85 6.83 -14.99 -11.00
N ASP A 86 7.40 -14.47 -12.10
CA ASP A 86 7.38 -13.04 -12.35
C ASP A 86 5.94 -12.54 -12.51
N GLN A 87 5.70 -11.34 -11.99
CA GLN A 87 4.40 -10.70 -12.14
C GLN A 87 4.13 -10.39 -13.62
N PRO A 88 2.93 -10.65 -14.12
CA PRO A 88 2.55 -10.16 -15.43
C PRO A 88 2.59 -8.63 -15.43
N ALA A 89 2.80 -8.05 -16.60
CA ALA A 89 2.77 -6.60 -16.76
C ALA A 89 1.50 -6.04 -16.12
N SER A 90 1.66 -5.00 -15.30
CA SER A 90 0.52 -4.39 -14.63
C SER A 90 -0.50 -3.91 -15.66
N CYS A 91 -1.78 -4.13 -15.34
CA CYS A 91 -2.87 -3.65 -16.19
C CYS A 91 -2.78 -2.13 -16.31
N PRO A 92 -2.77 -1.56 -17.55
CA PRO A 92 -2.70 -0.10 -17.72
C PRO A 92 -3.82 0.66 -17.03
N GLN A 93 -4.94 -0.01 -16.78
CA GLN A 93 -6.09 0.58 -16.08
C GLN A 93 -5.97 0.53 -14.56
N GLY A 94 -4.96 -0.16 -14.03
CA GLY A 94 -4.79 -0.32 -12.59
C GLY A 94 -4.14 0.86 -11.90
N GLU A 95 -3.54 1.78 -12.65
CA GLU A 95 -2.89 2.95 -12.07
C GLU A 95 -3.70 4.21 -12.31
N THR A 96 -4.02 4.92 -11.22
CA THR A 96 -4.57 6.27 -11.35
C THR A 96 -3.46 7.20 -11.81
N SER A 97 -3.82 8.24 -12.56
CA SER A 97 -2.84 9.22 -13.05
C SER A 97 -2.06 9.88 -11.90
N ARG A 98 -2.71 10.14 -10.77
CA ARG A 98 -2.07 10.76 -9.60
C ARG A 98 -1.00 9.87 -8.98
N ARG A 99 -1.30 8.58 -8.83
CA ARG A 99 -0.33 7.63 -8.30
C ARG A 99 0.86 7.50 -9.24
N ALA A 100 0.61 7.40 -10.54
CA ALA A 100 1.67 7.32 -11.54
C ALA A 100 2.55 8.57 -11.53
N GLU A 101 1.96 9.76 -11.40
CA GLU A 101 2.69 11.02 -11.29
C GLU A 101 3.60 11.05 -10.07
N VAL A 102 3.11 10.62 -8.91
CA VAL A 102 3.88 10.58 -7.68
C VAL A 102 5.03 9.58 -7.79
N GLU A 103 4.78 8.41 -8.34
CA GLU A 103 5.84 7.42 -8.58
C GLU A 103 6.91 7.97 -9.52
N ALA A 104 6.52 8.60 -10.60
CA ALA A 104 7.46 9.22 -11.54
C ALA A 104 8.28 10.32 -10.86
N PHE A 105 7.64 11.13 -10.02
CA PHE A 105 8.31 12.17 -9.25
C PHE A 105 9.38 11.58 -8.32
N LEU A 106 9.05 10.53 -7.59
CA LEU A 106 10.00 9.89 -6.68
C LEU A 106 11.18 9.26 -7.43
N ARG A 107 10.95 8.67 -8.60
CA ARG A 107 12.01 8.08 -9.41
C ARG A 107 13.06 9.10 -9.88
N GLN A 108 12.71 10.38 -9.99
CA GLN A 108 13.65 11.42 -10.39
C GLN A 108 14.81 11.57 -9.41
N PHE A 109 14.65 11.15 -8.17
CA PHE A 109 15.69 11.24 -7.16
C PHE A 109 16.76 10.14 -7.26
N GLY A 110 16.58 9.18 -8.17
CA GLY A 110 17.57 8.12 -8.41
C GLY A 110 17.87 7.31 -7.15
N CYS A 111 19.14 7.19 -6.80
CA CYS A 111 19.55 6.40 -5.63
C CYS A 111 19.08 7.00 -4.29
N ARG A 112 18.66 8.26 -4.25
CA ARG A 112 18.14 8.89 -3.03
C ARG A 112 16.68 8.55 -2.75
N GLN A 113 15.96 7.95 -3.69
CA GLN A 113 14.53 7.72 -3.52
C GLN A 113 14.20 6.78 -2.35
N GLU A 114 15.08 5.84 -2.04
CA GLU A 114 14.87 4.96 -0.90
C GLU A 114 14.83 5.73 0.41
N GLN A 115 15.79 6.62 0.62
CA GLN A 115 15.83 7.45 1.82
C GLN A 115 14.62 8.38 1.88
N ILE A 116 14.22 8.94 0.75
CA ILE A 116 13.05 9.83 0.66
C ILE A 116 11.79 9.06 1.01
N ARG A 117 11.60 7.87 0.46
CA ARG A 117 10.43 7.02 0.77
C ARG A 117 10.38 6.67 2.26
N THR A 118 11.51 6.30 2.85
CA THR A 118 11.59 6.02 4.27
C THR A 118 11.23 7.24 5.11
N ASN A 119 11.72 8.41 4.74
CA ASN A 119 11.43 9.64 5.47
C ASN A 119 9.95 10.02 5.40
N LEU A 120 9.33 9.89 4.23
CA LEU A 120 7.90 10.17 4.05
C LEU A 120 7.04 9.29 4.97
N TRP A 121 7.27 8.00 4.92
CA TRP A 121 6.50 7.06 5.73
C TRP A 121 6.73 7.29 7.23
N ARG A 122 7.98 7.48 7.63
CA ARG A 122 8.32 7.72 9.04
C ARG A 122 7.65 8.99 9.57
N ALA A 123 7.70 10.08 8.82
CA ALA A 123 7.08 11.34 9.22
C ALA A 123 5.57 11.17 9.43
N ALA A 124 4.88 10.50 8.51
CA ALA A 124 3.45 10.26 8.62
C ALA A 124 3.13 9.34 9.80
N ARG A 125 3.91 8.30 9.97
CA ARG A 125 3.77 7.37 11.08
C ARG A 125 3.89 8.08 12.43
N GLU A 126 4.91 8.92 12.58
CA GLU A 126 5.11 9.70 13.80
C GLU A 126 3.95 10.68 14.04
N ALA A 127 3.51 11.36 13.00
CA ALA A 127 2.37 12.29 13.10
C ALA A 127 1.08 11.58 13.49
N MET A 128 0.87 10.35 13.04
CA MET A 128 -0.31 9.55 13.36
C MET A 128 -0.18 8.77 14.68
N GLY A 129 1.02 8.71 15.26
CA GLY A 129 1.24 8.10 16.57
C GLY A 129 1.37 6.58 16.58
N PHE A 130 1.88 5.99 15.52
CA PHE A 130 2.09 4.55 15.52
C PHE A 130 3.46 4.09 15.04
#